data_14e92779eb2081088d811bedc84fc78f
#
_entry.id   14e92779eb2081088d811bedc84fc78f
#
_cell.length_a   1.000
_cell.length_b   1.000
_cell.length_c   1.000
_cell.angle_alpha   90.00
_cell.angle_beta   90.00
_cell.angle_gamma   90.00
#
_symmetry.space_group_name_H-M   'P 1'
#
loop_
_entity.id
_entity.type
_entity.pdbx_description
1 polymer ?
#
loop_
_entity_poly.entity_id
_entity_poly.type
_entity_poly.pdbx_seq_one_letter_code
_entity_poly.pdbx_strand_id
1 'polypeptide(L)'
;MKDKGFTLSNGFRIKPVVLDCCMGVQGFGPPGLFGTSKNKIIDRKNSTTILKSITRHPKVGNFGASMFSRSGWAMTDYGFPLPKKLCYLPIGGGSTVNSFGLTNDGFDNFLTLDFAEDYVIPSIFLEFGRGEKEDIVRVAEEAQYMGKNLREKFSKRKGVKLAAVVLNISCPNSGHGVCLITNEIVEVVKIFKEAIGDIPVGIKYSYLQDVSLAVKLSRKVDIAFHQAINTIPYKLVFGDKKFSPLSHIGHGGVSGPDIKNKALNYTIKLRTALGPDVIIIGSGGVSTVEDAMERALCCHAIALGILVNSNTDKANEIIKYFA
;
A
#
# COMPACT_ATOMS: atom_id res chain seq x y z
N MET A 1 1.99 -2.94 26.42
CA MET A 1 1.86 -2.58 24.98
C MET A 1 3.08 -1.85 24.40
N LYS A 2 4.07 -1.48 25.23
CA LYS A 2 5.27 -0.73 24.78
C LYS A 2 6.28 -1.51 23.93
N ASP A 3 6.11 -2.81 23.73
CA ASP A 3 7.05 -3.67 22.97
C ASP A 3 6.50 -4.14 21.62
N LYS A 4 5.66 -3.34 20.99
CA LYS A 4 5.20 -3.61 19.63
C LYS A 4 6.31 -3.34 18.61
N GLY A 5 6.07 -3.73 17.37
CA GLY A 5 7.10 -3.83 16.34
C GLY A 5 7.72 -5.22 16.33
N PHE A 6 8.61 -5.49 15.37
CA PHE A 6 9.22 -6.81 15.19
C PHE A 6 10.55 -6.71 14.44
N THR A 7 11.38 -7.71 14.58
CA THR A 7 12.68 -7.79 13.88
C THR A 7 12.57 -8.78 12.73
N LEU A 8 12.97 -8.34 11.54
CA LEU A 8 13.04 -9.16 10.33
C LEU A 8 14.25 -10.14 10.40
N SER A 9 14.23 -11.19 9.57
CA SER A 9 15.30 -12.21 9.51
C SER A 9 16.68 -11.62 9.22
N ASN A 10 16.77 -10.47 8.56
CA ASN A 10 18.01 -9.76 8.28
C ASN A 10 18.46 -8.79 9.38
N GLY A 11 17.81 -8.83 10.55
CA GLY A 11 18.12 -8.00 11.72
C GLY A 11 17.53 -6.59 11.69
N PHE A 12 16.81 -6.19 10.64
CA PHE A 12 16.16 -4.88 10.59
C PHE A 12 14.93 -4.84 11.51
N ARG A 13 14.83 -3.78 12.32
CA ARG A 13 13.72 -3.58 13.26
C ARG A 13 12.61 -2.75 12.60
N ILE A 14 11.45 -3.34 12.37
CA ILE A 14 10.21 -2.62 12.05
C ILE A 14 9.65 -2.02 13.33
N LYS A 15 9.49 -0.71 13.36
CA LYS A 15 8.94 0.05 14.49
C LYS A 15 7.46 -0.27 14.70
N PRO A 16 6.91 0.01 15.91
CA PRO A 16 5.48 -0.19 16.21
C PRO A 16 4.54 0.55 15.25
N VAL A 17 4.96 1.72 14.76
CA VAL A 17 4.22 2.52 13.79
C VAL A 17 4.93 2.52 12.45
N VAL A 18 4.18 2.18 11.41
CA VAL A 18 4.63 2.16 10.02
C VAL A 18 3.95 3.29 9.26
N LEU A 19 4.72 4.09 8.56
CA LEU A 19 4.22 5.08 7.61
C LEU A 19 4.03 4.38 6.26
N ASP A 20 2.78 4.09 5.94
CA ASP A 20 2.42 3.45 4.67
C ASP A 20 2.11 4.53 3.65
N CYS A 21 3.08 4.83 2.82
CA CYS A 21 3.07 6.04 2.02
C CYS A 21 1.94 6.13 1.02
N CYS A 22 1.07 7.10 1.30
CA CYS A 22 0.26 7.75 0.29
C CYS A 22 1.13 8.73 -0.51
N MET A 23 0.68 9.11 -1.70
CA MET A 23 1.36 10.11 -2.53
C MET A 23 1.78 11.36 -1.75
N GLY A 24 3.01 11.78 -1.96
CA GLY A 24 3.53 13.07 -1.48
C GLY A 24 4.21 13.08 -0.13
N VAL A 25 4.15 12.02 0.67
CA VAL A 25 4.80 12.03 1.99
C VAL A 25 6.25 11.55 1.93
N GLN A 26 6.54 10.58 1.08
CA GLN A 26 7.88 10.01 1.02
C GLN A 26 8.14 9.34 -0.31
N GLY A 27 8.75 10.07 -1.21
CA GLY A 27 9.54 9.51 -2.26
C GLY A 27 9.01 9.55 -3.68
N PHE A 28 7.76 9.77 -3.99
CA PHE A 28 7.34 9.87 -5.38
C PHE A 28 6.22 10.88 -5.56
N GLY A 29 6.56 12.07 -5.97
CA GLY A 29 5.67 13.15 -6.27
C GLY A 29 6.23 14.47 -5.76
N PRO A 30 5.84 15.61 -6.35
CA PRO A 30 6.32 16.90 -5.89
C PRO A 30 5.95 17.09 -4.42
N PRO A 31 6.93 17.45 -3.56
CA PRO A 31 6.66 17.76 -2.17
C PRO A 31 5.60 18.87 -2.10
N GLY A 32 4.53 18.64 -1.37
CA GLY A 32 3.57 19.68 -1.02
C GLY A 32 2.30 19.77 -1.85
N LEU A 33 2.03 18.90 -2.83
CA LEU A 33 0.79 18.98 -3.59
C LEU A 33 -0.44 18.48 -2.82
N PHE A 34 -0.26 17.58 -1.85
CA PHE A 34 -1.31 17.08 -0.95
C PHE A 34 -0.86 17.14 0.51
N GLY A 35 -0.56 18.34 0.98
CA GLY A 35 -0.68 18.67 2.38
C GLY A 35 0.28 18.09 3.37
N THR A 36 1.51 17.71 2.99
CA THR A 36 2.57 17.88 3.96
C THR A 36 2.75 19.39 4.09
N SER A 37 2.14 19.99 5.09
CA SER A 37 2.43 21.37 5.38
C SER A 37 3.96 21.47 5.44
N LYS A 38 4.55 22.41 4.71
CA LYS A 38 6.00 22.66 4.69
C LYS A 38 6.63 22.79 6.09
N ASN A 39 5.80 22.84 7.11
CA ASN A 39 6.14 23.15 8.49
C ASN A 39 5.91 21.99 9.48
N LYS A 40 5.35 20.83 9.07
CA LYS A 40 5.07 19.73 10.01
C LYS A 40 5.87 18.49 9.61
N ILE A 41 6.90 18.20 10.39
CA ILE A 41 7.77 17.06 10.20
C ILE A 41 7.14 15.85 10.88
N ILE A 42 6.87 14.77 10.13
CA ILE A 42 6.51 13.48 10.70
C ILE A 42 7.72 12.85 11.42
N ASP A 43 7.49 12.23 12.56
CA ASP A 43 8.55 11.57 13.34
C ASP A 43 8.98 10.25 12.66
N ARG A 44 9.95 10.36 11.75
CA ARG A 44 10.56 9.22 11.07
C ARG A 44 11.52 8.44 11.95
N LYS A 45 12.09 9.08 12.97
CA LYS A 45 13.03 8.43 13.88
C LYS A 45 12.36 7.30 14.67
N ASN A 46 11.09 7.49 15.04
CA ASN A 46 10.32 6.53 15.83
C ASN A 46 9.28 5.75 15.01
N SER A 47 9.33 5.83 13.69
CA SER A 47 8.48 5.08 12.76
C SER A 47 9.30 4.39 11.69
N THR A 48 8.70 3.43 10.98
CA THR A 48 9.27 2.78 9.79
C THR A 48 8.50 3.21 8.56
N THR A 49 9.18 3.50 7.47
CA THR A 49 8.54 3.93 6.23
C THR A 49 8.49 2.81 5.20
N ILE A 50 7.29 2.56 4.65
CA ILE A 50 7.09 1.78 3.42
C ILE A 50 6.79 2.77 2.31
N LEU A 51 7.54 2.70 1.21
CA LEU A 51 7.41 3.63 0.09
C LEU A 51 6.14 3.38 -0.72
N LYS A 52 5.76 4.37 -1.52
CA LYS A 52 4.65 4.28 -2.47
C LYS A 52 4.86 3.13 -3.45
N SER A 53 3.73 2.49 -3.83
CA SER A 53 3.77 1.40 -4.80
C SER A 53 4.26 1.85 -6.17
N ILE A 54 5.18 1.07 -6.73
CA ILE A 54 5.75 1.18 -8.06
C ILE A 54 5.35 -0.03 -8.91
N THR A 55 5.14 0.21 -10.20
CA THR A 55 4.87 -0.82 -11.21
C THR A 55 6.13 -1.10 -12.04
N ARG A 56 6.17 -2.21 -12.76
CA ARG A 56 7.29 -2.53 -13.66
C ARG A 56 7.55 -1.40 -14.65
N HIS A 57 6.51 -0.91 -15.30
CA HIS A 57 6.58 0.18 -16.27
C HIS A 57 6.01 1.49 -15.70
N PRO A 58 6.43 2.65 -16.22
CA PRO A 58 5.87 3.93 -15.82
C PRO A 58 4.36 3.99 -16.03
N LYS A 59 3.63 4.63 -15.11
CA LYS A 59 2.19 4.88 -15.21
C LYS A 59 1.86 6.34 -15.02
N VAL A 60 1.23 6.92 -16.02
CA VAL A 60 0.68 8.28 -15.94
C VAL A 60 -0.45 8.33 -14.90
N GLY A 61 -1.28 7.27 -14.84
CA GLY A 61 -2.44 7.21 -13.97
C GLY A 61 -3.40 8.39 -14.17
N ASN A 62 -4.31 8.59 -13.21
CA ASN A 62 -5.24 9.73 -13.25
C ASN A 62 -4.57 11.02 -12.80
N PHE A 63 -3.68 10.95 -11.82
CA PHE A 63 -3.00 12.11 -11.27
C PHE A 63 -2.04 12.78 -12.27
N GLY A 64 -1.34 12.00 -13.09
CA GLY A 64 -0.45 12.51 -14.14
C GLY A 64 -1.16 12.94 -15.41
N ALA A 65 -2.47 12.70 -15.55
CA ALA A 65 -3.22 13.04 -16.77
C ALA A 65 -3.23 14.55 -17.04
N SER A 66 -2.96 14.93 -18.29
CA SER A 66 -2.96 16.33 -18.70
C SER A 66 -4.38 16.87 -18.80
N MET A 67 -4.67 17.98 -18.12
CA MET A 67 -5.95 18.70 -18.23
C MET A 67 -6.13 19.40 -19.60
N PHE A 68 -5.05 19.54 -20.38
CA PHE A 68 -5.06 20.19 -21.68
C PHE A 68 -5.33 19.22 -22.85
N SER A 69 -5.45 17.92 -22.58
CA SER A 69 -5.79 16.92 -23.58
C SER A 69 -7.19 16.35 -23.36
N ARG A 70 -7.87 15.96 -24.45
CA ARG A 70 -9.20 15.30 -24.38
C ARG A 70 -9.14 14.02 -23.53
N SER A 71 -8.06 13.28 -23.59
CA SER A 71 -7.84 12.06 -22.79
C SER A 71 -7.69 12.33 -21.28
N GLY A 72 -7.46 13.56 -20.88
CA GLY A 72 -7.38 13.98 -19.48
C GLY A 72 -8.73 14.16 -18.79
N TRP A 73 -9.86 13.96 -19.49
CA TRP A 73 -11.22 14.10 -18.98
C TRP A 73 -11.99 12.79 -19.07
N ALA A 74 -12.94 12.60 -18.18
CA ALA A 74 -13.82 11.43 -18.18
C ALA A 74 -15.22 11.81 -17.68
N MET A 75 -16.24 11.07 -18.17
CA MET A 75 -17.65 11.31 -17.81
C MET A 75 -17.95 10.79 -16.42
N THR A 76 -18.71 11.57 -15.65
CA THR A 76 -19.29 11.13 -14.37
C THR A 76 -20.56 10.31 -14.61
N ASP A 77 -21.01 9.58 -13.59
CA ASP A 77 -22.32 8.90 -13.60
C ASP A 77 -23.49 9.88 -13.72
N TYR A 78 -23.26 11.18 -13.47
CA TYR A 78 -24.24 12.26 -13.63
C TYR A 78 -24.29 12.87 -15.04
N GLY A 79 -23.46 12.37 -15.98
CA GLY A 79 -23.46 12.80 -17.38
C GLY A 79 -22.69 14.07 -17.69
N PHE A 80 -21.81 14.55 -16.82
CA PHE A 80 -20.91 15.67 -17.13
C PHE A 80 -19.44 15.28 -17.01
N PRO A 81 -18.53 15.88 -17.78
CA PRO A 81 -17.12 15.56 -17.76
C PRO A 81 -16.41 16.21 -16.57
N LEU A 82 -15.47 15.46 -15.96
CA LEU A 82 -14.52 15.98 -14.98
C LEU A 82 -13.07 15.61 -15.37
N PRO A 83 -12.09 16.45 -14.99
CA PRO A 83 -10.69 16.15 -15.24
C PRO A 83 -10.26 14.94 -14.40
N LYS A 84 -9.58 13.96 -15.04
CA LYS A 84 -9.04 12.77 -14.36
C LYS A 84 -8.10 13.13 -13.22
N LYS A 85 -7.39 14.26 -13.30
CA LYS A 85 -6.50 14.77 -12.27
C LYS A 85 -7.24 15.09 -10.96
N LEU A 86 -8.56 15.29 -10.99
CA LEU A 86 -9.41 15.35 -9.80
C LEU A 86 -9.65 13.91 -9.28
N CYS A 87 -8.60 13.27 -8.81
CA CYS A 87 -8.58 11.86 -8.42
C CYS A 87 -8.42 11.65 -6.91
N TYR A 88 -8.54 12.71 -6.12
CA TYR A 88 -8.47 12.69 -4.67
C TYR A 88 -9.40 13.74 -4.08
N LEU A 89 -10.28 13.35 -3.17
CA LEU A 89 -11.23 14.24 -2.51
C LEU A 89 -11.43 13.86 -1.04
N PRO A 90 -11.47 14.85 -0.12
CA PRO A 90 -11.99 14.64 1.22
C PRO A 90 -13.52 14.41 1.14
N ILE A 91 -14.03 13.48 1.93
CA ILE A 91 -15.46 13.11 1.97
C ILE A 91 -16.11 13.36 3.34
N GLY A 92 -15.41 14.09 4.21
CA GLY A 92 -15.87 14.42 5.57
C GLY A 92 -15.32 13.45 6.62
N GLY A 93 -15.46 13.81 7.89
CA GLY A 93 -15.06 12.98 9.04
C GLY A 93 -13.58 12.58 9.11
N GLY A 94 -12.71 13.21 8.31
CA GLY A 94 -11.31 12.81 8.17
C GLY A 94 -11.06 11.70 7.15
N SER A 95 -12.11 11.23 6.48
CA SER A 95 -12.01 10.26 5.39
C SER A 95 -11.78 10.90 4.03
N THR A 96 -11.20 10.14 3.12
CA THR A 96 -10.90 10.56 1.75
C THR A 96 -11.24 9.45 0.78
N VAL A 97 -11.54 9.83 -0.45
CA VAL A 97 -11.63 8.91 -1.59
C VAL A 97 -10.55 9.24 -2.60
N ASN A 98 -9.91 8.23 -3.14
CA ASN A 98 -8.86 8.41 -4.15
C ASN A 98 -8.92 7.35 -5.25
N SER A 99 -8.47 7.76 -6.43
CA SER A 99 -8.31 6.92 -7.61
C SER A 99 -7.08 7.36 -8.41
N PHE A 100 -5.90 7.32 -7.80
CA PHE A 100 -4.66 7.80 -8.45
C PHE A 100 -4.25 7.00 -9.69
N GLY A 101 -4.69 5.74 -9.80
CA GLY A 101 -4.35 4.88 -10.94
C GLY A 101 -2.87 4.51 -10.99
N LEU A 102 -2.23 4.34 -9.82
CA LEU A 102 -0.83 3.95 -9.69
C LEU A 102 0.17 4.89 -10.40
N THR A 103 -0.12 6.19 -10.52
CA THR A 103 0.83 7.17 -11.11
C THR A 103 2.22 7.01 -10.51
N ASN A 104 3.22 6.63 -11.33
CA ASN A 104 4.63 6.47 -10.94
C ASN A 104 5.55 6.39 -12.17
N ASP A 105 6.85 6.62 -11.98
CA ASP A 105 7.85 6.67 -13.05
C ASP A 105 8.45 5.29 -13.39
N GLY A 106 7.90 4.23 -12.82
CA GLY A 106 8.30 2.85 -13.08
C GLY A 106 9.50 2.37 -12.25
N PHE A 107 9.69 1.07 -12.32
CA PHE A 107 10.69 0.36 -11.52
C PHE A 107 12.13 0.74 -11.87
N ASP A 108 12.46 0.87 -13.15
CA ASP A 108 13.82 1.18 -13.56
C ASP A 108 14.24 2.58 -13.11
N ASN A 109 13.32 3.56 -13.15
CA ASN A 109 13.57 4.88 -12.58
C ASN A 109 13.75 4.82 -11.06
N PHE A 110 12.96 4.00 -10.35
CA PHE A 110 13.13 3.81 -8.90
C PHE A 110 14.55 3.35 -8.53
N LEU A 111 15.17 2.48 -9.32
CA LEU A 111 16.53 1.99 -9.06
C LEU A 111 17.61 3.09 -9.18
N THR A 112 17.30 4.22 -9.82
CA THR A 112 18.24 5.36 -9.98
C THR A 112 18.13 6.40 -8.88
N LEU A 113 17.06 6.36 -8.06
CA LEU A 113 16.79 7.37 -7.04
C LEU A 113 17.82 7.32 -5.90
N ASP A 114 18.12 8.49 -5.35
CA ASP A 114 18.82 8.63 -4.08
C ASP A 114 17.81 8.65 -2.92
N PHE A 115 18.20 8.05 -1.81
CA PHE A 115 17.40 7.96 -0.60
C PHE A 115 18.09 8.70 0.53
N ALA A 116 17.32 9.50 1.27
CA ALA A 116 17.84 10.27 2.41
C ALA A 116 18.00 9.38 3.66
N GLU A 117 17.26 8.29 3.73
CA GLU A 117 17.32 7.32 4.83
C GLU A 117 18.41 6.27 4.56
N ASP A 118 18.92 5.66 5.64
CA ASP A 118 19.89 4.56 5.62
C ASP A 118 19.27 3.21 5.22
N TYR A 119 17.94 3.18 5.04
CA TYR A 119 17.19 2.00 4.57
C TYR A 119 16.08 2.38 3.60
N VAL A 120 15.62 1.37 2.85
CA VAL A 120 14.45 1.50 1.97
C VAL A 120 13.58 0.23 2.06
N ILE A 121 12.26 0.43 2.06
CA ILE A 121 11.24 -0.62 1.94
C ILE A 121 10.32 -0.23 0.79
N PRO A 122 10.61 -0.63 -0.46
CA PRO A 122 9.75 -0.35 -1.59
C PRO A 122 8.48 -1.19 -1.54
N SER A 123 7.38 -0.62 -2.03
CA SER A 123 6.17 -1.36 -2.34
C SER A 123 6.15 -1.63 -3.86
N ILE A 124 6.08 -2.89 -4.24
CA ILE A 124 5.98 -3.32 -5.65
C ILE A 124 4.56 -3.74 -5.95
N PHE A 125 3.93 -3.13 -6.93
CA PHE A 125 2.62 -3.54 -7.38
C PHE A 125 2.72 -4.56 -8.51
N LEU A 126 2.17 -5.75 -8.29
CA LEU A 126 2.08 -6.80 -9.30
C LEU A 126 0.76 -6.67 -10.07
N GLU A 127 0.87 -6.46 -11.38
CA GLU A 127 -0.26 -6.14 -12.26
C GLU A 127 -0.83 -7.38 -12.94
N PHE A 128 -1.66 -8.14 -12.23
CA PHE A 128 -2.25 -9.39 -12.73
C PHE A 128 -3.24 -9.21 -13.90
N GLY A 129 -3.50 -7.98 -14.36
CA GLY A 129 -4.39 -7.72 -15.48
C GLY A 129 -5.79 -8.28 -15.24
N ARG A 130 -6.31 -9.01 -16.23
CA ARG A 130 -7.57 -9.77 -16.11
C ARG A 130 -7.38 -11.15 -15.50
N GLY A 131 -6.14 -11.58 -15.26
CA GLY A 131 -5.80 -12.91 -14.78
C GLY A 131 -5.82 -13.98 -15.87
N GLU A 132 -5.75 -13.56 -17.13
CA GLU A 132 -5.59 -14.46 -18.26
C GLU A 132 -4.17 -15.07 -18.25
N LYS A 133 -3.97 -16.16 -18.98
CA LYS A 133 -2.69 -16.88 -18.97
C LYS A 133 -1.52 -15.99 -19.37
N GLU A 134 -1.71 -15.17 -20.39
CA GLU A 134 -0.72 -14.20 -20.88
C GLU A 134 -0.38 -13.14 -19.82
N ASP A 135 -1.37 -12.68 -19.08
CA ASP A 135 -1.17 -11.76 -17.94
C ASP A 135 -0.31 -12.40 -16.84
N ILE A 136 -0.57 -13.67 -16.51
CA ILE A 136 0.16 -14.40 -15.47
C ILE A 136 1.62 -14.64 -15.89
N VAL A 137 1.87 -15.04 -17.13
CA VAL A 137 3.24 -15.21 -17.65
C VAL A 137 4.00 -13.89 -17.57
N ARG A 138 3.41 -12.82 -18.10
CA ARG A 138 4.01 -11.48 -18.08
C ARG A 138 4.34 -11.02 -16.65
N VAL A 139 3.39 -11.13 -15.71
CA VAL A 139 3.63 -10.67 -14.33
C VAL A 139 4.65 -11.54 -13.60
N ALA A 140 4.78 -12.81 -13.95
CA ALA A 140 5.81 -13.69 -13.42
C ALA A 140 7.22 -13.25 -13.89
N GLU A 141 7.38 -12.95 -15.17
CA GLU A 141 8.62 -12.41 -15.75
C GLU A 141 8.97 -11.04 -15.13
N GLU A 142 7.98 -10.15 -14.98
CA GLU A 142 8.17 -8.85 -14.33
C GLU A 142 8.58 -9.01 -12.85
N ALA A 143 7.97 -9.94 -12.13
CA ALA A 143 8.30 -10.25 -10.73
C ALA A 143 9.75 -10.75 -10.60
N GLN A 144 10.15 -11.69 -11.47
CA GLN A 144 11.52 -12.21 -11.52
C GLN A 144 12.52 -11.10 -11.81
N TYR A 145 12.24 -10.26 -12.83
CA TYR A 145 13.08 -9.13 -13.19
C TYR A 145 13.26 -8.16 -12.03
N MET A 146 12.14 -7.74 -11.42
CA MET A 146 12.18 -6.75 -10.32
C MET A 146 12.90 -7.30 -9.09
N GLY A 147 12.64 -8.55 -8.70
CA GLY A 147 13.32 -9.19 -7.57
C GLY A 147 14.84 -9.25 -7.76
N LYS A 148 15.29 -9.75 -8.93
CA LYS A 148 16.72 -9.85 -9.27
C LYS A 148 17.40 -8.48 -9.25
N ASN A 149 16.82 -7.49 -9.93
CA ASN A 149 17.43 -6.16 -10.06
C ASN A 149 17.46 -5.39 -8.72
N LEU A 150 16.43 -5.54 -7.86
CA LEU A 150 16.49 -5.00 -6.50
C LEU A 150 17.68 -5.58 -5.71
N ARG A 151 17.79 -6.91 -5.67
CA ARG A 151 18.90 -7.58 -4.98
C ARG A 151 20.26 -7.11 -5.49
N GLU A 152 20.47 -7.12 -6.80
CA GLU A 152 21.74 -6.73 -7.41
C GLU A 152 22.10 -5.27 -7.19
N LYS A 153 21.11 -4.36 -7.33
CA LYS A 153 21.35 -2.93 -7.16
C LYS A 153 21.70 -2.58 -5.73
N PHE A 154 20.92 -3.09 -4.77
CA PHE A 154 21.11 -2.74 -3.37
C PHE A 154 22.27 -3.49 -2.70
N SER A 155 22.69 -4.65 -3.20
CA SER A 155 23.92 -5.30 -2.73
C SER A 155 25.19 -4.49 -3.03
N LYS A 156 25.16 -3.65 -4.06
CA LYS A 156 26.27 -2.79 -4.49
C LYS A 156 26.16 -1.35 -3.94
N ARG A 157 25.00 -0.98 -3.38
CA ARG A 157 24.73 0.39 -2.95
C ARG A 157 25.29 0.61 -1.55
N LYS A 158 26.15 1.65 -1.39
CA LYS A 158 26.69 2.02 -0.10
C LYS A 158 25.73 2.98 0.63
N GLY A 159 25.63 2.83 1.96
CA GLY A 159 24.88 3.74 2.83
C GLY A 159 23.37 3.55 2.87
N VAL A 160 22.79 2.73 1.98
CA VAL A 160 21.34 2.48 1.97
C VAL A 160 21.06 0.98 1.89
N LYS A 161 20.37 0.44 2.89
CA LYS A 161 20.01 -0.99 2.98
C LYS A 161 18.61 -1.23 2.41
N LEU A 162 18.44 -2.26 1.57
CA LEU A 162 17.11 -2.80 1.26
C LEU A 162 16.63 -3.65 2.44
N ALA A 163 15.80 -3.04 3.30
CA ALA A 163 15.40 -3.67 4.55
C ALA A 163 14.33 -4.75 4.37
N ALA A 164 13.40 -4.52 3.45
CA ALA A 164 12.36 -5.46 3.03
C ALA A 164 11.75 -5.00 1.70
N VAL A 165 10.88 -5.82 1.12
CA VAL A 165 10.00 -5.44 0.01
C VAL A 165 8.56 -5.76 0.36
N VAL A 166 7.62 -4.88 0.07
CA VAL A 166 6.19 -5.15 0.17
C VAL A 166 5.63 -5.43 -1.22
N LEU A 167 5.13 -6.64 -1.45
CA LEU A 167 4.35 -6.92 -2.65
C LEU A 167 2.92 -6.47 -2.45
N ASN A 168 2.51 -5.46 -3.18
CA ASN A 168 1.16 -4.95 -3.20
C ASN A 168 0.34 -5.71 -4.26
N ILE A 169 -0.45 -6.68 -3.79
CA ILE A 169 -1.34 -7.48 -4.64
C ILE A 169 -2.78 -6.96 -4.60
N SER A 170 -3.01 -5.73 -4.13
CA SER A 170 -4.28 -5.27 -3.59
C SER A 170 -4.93 -4.11 -4.34
N CYS A 171 -4.57 -3.78 -5.59
CA CYS A 171 -5.16 -2.58 -6.20
C CYS A 171 -6.67 -2.75 -6.48
N PRO A 172 -7.55 -2.03 -5.76
CA PRO A 172 -9.00 -2.10 -5.99
C PRO A 172 -9.44 -1.45 -7.31
N ASN A 173 -8.57 -0.63 -7.90
CA ASN A 173 -8.86 0.15 -9.11
C ASN A 173 -8.53 -0.61 -10.40
N SER A 174 -8.04 -1.83 -10.33
CA SER A 174 -7.75 -2.65 -11.51
C SER A 174 -9.01 -3.26 -12.16
N GLY A 175 -10.19 -3.09 -11.54
CA GLY A 175 -11.50 -3.45 -12.12
C GLY A 175 -11.76 -4.94 -12.34
N HIS A 176 -10.83 -5.83 -12.00
CA HIS A 176 -10.87 -7.23 -12.36
C HIS A 176 -10.77 -8.14 -11.13
N GLY A 177 -11.50 -9.26 -11.18
CA GLY A 177 -11.69 -10.18 -10.09
C GLY A 177 -10.43 -10.93 -9.64
N VAL A 178 -9.53 -10.24 -8.95
CA VAL A 178 -8.31 -10.81 -8.32
C VAL A 178 -8.62 -12.00 -7.39
N CYS A 179 -9.89 -12.20 -7.02
CA CYS A 179 -10.32 -13.33 -6.21
C CYS A 179 -10.23 -14.70 -6.93
N LEU A 180 -10.16 -14.72 -8.27
CA LEU A 180 -10.24 -15.98 -9.05
C LEU A 180 -8.89 -16.65 -9.31
N ILE A 181 -7.78 -15.93 -9.12
CA ILE A 181 -6.41 -16.37 -9.49
C ILE A 181 -5.50 -16.62 -8.27
N THR A 182 -6.04 -17.21 -7.22
CA THR A 182 -5.31 -17.41 -5.94
C THR A 182 -4.03 -18.24 -6.10
N ASN A 183 -4.03 -19.28 -6.92
CA ASN A 183 -2.86 -20.15 -7.10
C ASN A 183 -1.78 -19.43 -7.92
N GLU A 184 -2.19 -18.71 -8.95
CA GLU A 184 -1.33 -17.93 -9.83
C GLU A 184 -0.62 -16.82 -9.03
N ILE A 185 -1.35 -16.13 -8.14
CA ILE A 185 -0.73 -15.14 -7.23
C ILE A 185 0.35 -15.79 -6.37
N VAL A 186 0.10 -16.99 -5.81
CA VAL A 186 1.08 -17.70 -4.99
C VAL A 186 2.33 -18.04 -5.79
N GLU A 187 2.19 -18.53 -7.01
CA GLU A 187 3.33 -18.87 -7.87
C GLU A 187 4.15 -17.62 -8.26
N VAL A 188 3.49 -16.52 -8.63
CA VAL A 188 4.19 -15.26 -8.94
C VAL A 188 4.93 -14.70 -7.71
N VAL A 189 4.32 -14.75 -6.53
CA VAL A 189 4.98 -14.32 -5.28
C VAL A 189 6.18 -15.21 -4.96
N LYS A 190 6.08 -16.52 -5.21
CA LYS A 190 7.19 -17.48 -5.05
C LYS A 190 8.34 -17.14 -6.01
N ILE A 191 8.07 -16.90 -7.28
CA ILE A 191 9.06 -16.48 -8.27
C ILE A 191 9.77 -15.19 -7.83
N PHE A 192 9.02 -14.20 -7.34
CA PHE A 192 9.61 -12.98 -6.81
C PHE A 192 10.51 -13.25 -5.60
N LYS A 193 10.06 -14.08 -4.64
CA LYS A 193 10.83 -14.40 -3.43
C LYS A 193 12.13 -15.16 -3.77
N GLU A 194 12.09 -16.07 -4.71
CA GLU A 194 13.29 -16.77 -5.21
C GLU A 194 14.27 -15.80 -5.87
N ALA A 195 13.77 -14.86 -6.69
CA ALA A 195 14.59 -13.88 -7.38
C ALA A 195 15.27 -12.89 -6.43
N ILE A 196 14.56 -12.45 -5.39
CA ILE A 196 15.09 -11.47 -4.43
C ILE A 196 15.98 -12.11 -3.33
N GLY A 197 15.89 -13.42 -3.14
CA GLY A 197 16.71 -14.17 -2.20
C GLY A 197 16.38 -13.91 -0.72
N ASP A 198 17.39 -13.63 0.10
CA ASP A 198 17.26 -13.52 1.56
C ASP A 198 16.57 -12.22 2.03
N ILE A 199 16.28 -11.31 1.14
CA ILE A 199 15.57 -10.06 1.49
C ILE A 199 14.14 -10.40 1.96
N PRO A 200 13.72 -9.91 3.15
CA PRO A 200 12.38 -10.14 3.66
C PRO A 200 11.28 -9.60 2.74
N VAL A 201 10.23 -10.38 2.51
CA VAL A 201 9.09 -10.01 1.67
C VAL A 201 7.82 -9.96 2.49
N GLY A 202 7.14 -8.81 2.48
CA GLY A 202 5.80 -8.65 3.03
C GLY A 202 4.74 -8.61 1.94
N ILE A 203 3.50 -8.92 2.29
CA ILE A 203 2.36 -8.89 1.35
C ILE A 203 1.30 -7.90 1.83
N LYS A 204 0.87 -6.99 0.96
CA LYS A 204 -0.23 -6.05 1.23
C LYS A 204 -1.50 -6.49 0.49
N TYR A 205 -2.58 -6.69 1.27
CA TYR A 205 -3.85 -7.24 0.80
C TYR A 205 -4.90 -6.17 0.49
N SER A 206 -5.84 -6.55 -0.40
CA SER A 206 -7.12 -5.85 -0.59
C SER A 206 -8.15 -6.36 0.41
N TYR A 207 -9.11 -5.50 0.75
CA TYR A 207 -10.31 -5.88 1.48
C TYR A 207 -11.15 -6.95 0.75
N LEU A 208 -11.05 -7.01 -0.58
CA LEU A 208 -11.77 -7.97 -1.42
C LEU A 208 -11.13 -9.37 -1.46
N GLN A 209 -9.88 -9.50 -1.01
CA GLN A 209 -9.19 -10.78 -1.02
C GLN A 209 -9.58 -11.60 0.20
N ASP A 210 -9.91 -12.87 -0.02
CA ASP A 210 -10.19 -13.81 1.06
C ASP A 210 -8.90 -14.11 1.86
N VAL A 211 -9.02 -14.27 3.17
CA VAL A 211 -7.89 -14.57 4.04
C VAL A 211 -7.23 -15.92 3.75
N SER A 212 -7.91 -16.83 3.05
CA SER A 212 -7.33 -18.11 2.59
C SER A 212 -6.12 -17.91 1.67
N LEU A 213 -6.05 -16.81 0.91
CA LEU A 213 -4.87 -16.46 0.13
C LEU A 213 -3.66 -16.24 1.05
N ALA A 214 -3.84 -15.52 2.15
CA ALA A 214 -2.76 -15.29 3.11
C ALA A 214 -2.29 -16.61 3.76
N VAL A 215 -3.22 -17.51 4.09
CA VAL A 215 -2.90 -18.86 4.58
C VAL A 215 -2.10 -19.66 3.55
N LYS A 216 -2.52 -19.65 2.28
CA LYS A 216 -1.78 -20.33 1.21
C LYS A 216 -0.37 -19.76 1.01
N LEU A 217 -0.24 -18.43 1.02
CA LEU A 217 1.06 -17.75 0.92
C LEU A 217 1.98 -18.13 2.09
N SER A 218 1.50 -18.05 3.33
CA SER A 218 2.28 -18.41 4.52
C SER A 218 2.75 -19.87 4.53
N ARG A 219 1.98 -20.77 3.89
CA ARG A 219 2.36 -22.20 3.82
C ARG A 219 3.33 -22.53 2.70
N LYS A 220 3.30 -21.74 1.60
CA LYS A 220 4.04 -22.07 0.38
C LYS A 220 5.24 -21.17 0.11
N VAL A 221 5.26 -19.98 0.73
CA VAL A 221 6.30 -18.96 0.51
C VAL A 221 6.74 -18.41 1.87
N ASP A 222 8.04 -18.16 2.02
CA ASP A 222 8.60 -17.49 3.21
C ASP A 222 8.21 -16.01 3.21
N ILE A 223 7.04 -15.69 3.81
CA ILE A 223 6.51 -14.35 3.96
C ILE A 223 6.86 -13.79 5.32
N ALA A 224 7.63 -12.69 5.33
CA ALA A 224 8.11 -12.06 6.55
C ALA A 224 7.00 -11.35 7.35
N PHE A 225 6.00 -10.80 6.68
CA PHE A 225 4.83 -10.18 7.32
C PHE A 225 3.66 -9.99 6.35
N HIS A 226 2.46 -9.88 6.90
CA HIS A 226 1.21 -9.63 6.19
C HIS A 226 0.68 -8.24 6.56
N GLN A 227 0.34 -7.41 5.57
CA GLN A 227 -0.22 -6.08 5.79
C GLN A 227 -1.70 -6.03 5.35
N ALA A 228 -2.59 -5.75 6.27
CA ALA A 228 -4.01 -5.60 6.05
C ALA A 228 -4.46 -4.19 6.47
N ILE A 229 -5.09 -3.46 5.62
CA ILE A 229 -5.49 -3.61 4.23
C ILE A 229 -5.16 -2.33 3.43
N ASN A 230 -5.32 -2.38 2.11
CA ASN A 230 -5.35 -1.17 1.28
C ASN A 230 -6.72 -0.46 1.42
N THR A 231 -7.00 0.57 0.62
CA THR A 231 -8.29 1.28 0.58
C THR A 231 -9.45 0.32 0.28
N ILE A 232 -10.65 0.65 0.75
CA ILE A 232 -11.87 -0.11 0.47
C ILE A 232 -12.65 0.58 -0.65
N PRO A 233 -13.14 -0.15 -1.69
CA PRO A 233 -13.96 0.43 -2.74
C PRO A 233 -15.13 1.25 -2.20
N TYR A 234 -15.39 2.42 -2.79
CA TYR A 234 -16.37 3.39 -2.30
C TYR A 234 -17.76 2.76 -2.03
N LYS A 235 -18.27 1.99 -2.98
CA LYS A 235 -19.58 1.35 -2.84
C LYS A 235 -19.65 0.30 -1.73
N LEU A 236 -18.55 -0.34 -1.37
CA LEU A 236 -18.51 -1.26 -0.23
C LEU A 236 -18.50 -0.55 1.13
N VAL A 237 -18.21 0.74 1.15
CA VAL A 237 -18.26 1.56 2.37
C VAL A 237 -19.64 2.20 2.52
N PHE A 238 -20.16 2.80 1.44
CA PHE A 238 -21.36 3.65 1.47
C PHE A 238 -22.61 3.04 0.82
N GLY A 239 -22.48 1.86 0.20
CA GLY A 239 -23.57 1.17 -0.50
C GLY A 239 -23.76 1.63 -1.94
N ASP A 240 -24.49 0.83 -2.73
CA ASP A 240 -24.68 1.05 -4.17
C ASP A 240 -25.56 2.27 -4.51
N LYS A 241 -26.37 2.73 -3.55
CA LYS A 241 -27.24 3.91 -3.74
C LYS A 241 -26.51 5.25 -3.65
N LYS A 242 -25.27 5.26 -3.15
CA LYS A 242 -24.45 6.49 -3.07
C LYS A 242 -23.44 6.52 -4.20
N PHE A 243 -23.58 7.50 -5.07
CA PHE A 243 -22.62 7.74 -6.13
C PHE A 243 -21.29 8.27 -5.57
N SER A 244 -20.20 7.69 -6.05
CA SER A 244 -18.88 8.20 -5.71
C SER A 244 -18.63 9.57 -6.36
N PRO A 245 -18.04 10.52 -5.63
CA PRO A 245 -17.58 11.78 -6.23
C PRO A 245 -16.48 11.57 -7.28
N LEU A 246 -15.87 10.38 -7.34
CA LEU A 246 -14.88 9.98 -8.35
C LEU A 246 -15.47 9.02 -9.40
N SER A 247 -16.77 9.04 -9.64
CA SER A 247 -17.44 8.14 -10.60
C SER A 247 -16.85 8.19 -12.01
N HIS A 248 -16.33 9.35 -12.43
CA HIS A 248 -15.66 9.55 -13.71
C HIS A 248 -14.33 8.77 -13.89
N ILE A 249 -13.75 8.23 -12.81
CA ILE A 249 -12.47 7.51 -12.84
C ILE A 249 -12.48 6.24 -12.00
N GLY A 250 -13.59 5.49 -12.04
CA GLY A 250 -13.70 4.16 -11.42
C GLY A 250 -14.05 4.17 -9.94
N HIS A 251 -14.80 5.19 -9.49
CA HIS A 251 -15.39 5.32 -8.15
C HIS A 251 -14.41 5.46 -6.98
N GLY A 252 -13.16 5.02 -7.11
CA GLY A 252 -12.09 5.17 -6.12
C GLY A 252 -12.20 4.27 -4.89
N GLY A 253 -11.13 4.32 -4.08
CA GLY A 253 -11.01 3.64 -2.79
C GLY A 253 -11.05 4.63 -1.64
N VAL A 254 -11.76 4.27 -0.57
CA VAL A 254 -11.92 5.05 0.66
C VAL A 254 -10.79 4.75 1.63
N SER A 255 -10.26 5.79 2.26
CA SER A 255 -9.30 5.76 3.36
C SER A 255 -9.79 6.64 4.51
N GLY A 256 -9.32 6.40 5.73
CA GLY A 256 -9.68 7.19 6.91
C GLY A 256 -10.74 6.52 7.80
N PRO A 257 -11.34 7.25 8.76
CA PRO A 257 -12.20 6.68 9.81
C PRO A 257 -13.37 5.83 9.31
N ASP A 258 -13.96 6.14 8.16
CA ASP A 258 -15.12 5.40 7.62
C ASP A 258 -14.83 3.92 7.33
N ILE A 259 -13.57 3.55 7.18
CA ILE A 259 -13.19 2.13 6.97
C ILE A 259 -12.69 1.44 8.24
N LYS A 260 -12.64 2.11 9.40
CA LYS A 260 -12.05 1.60 10.64
C LYS A 260 -12.55 0.19 10.99
N ASN A 261 -13.86 0.03 11.14
CA ASN A 261 -14.46 -1.24 11.58
C ASN A 261 -14.27 -2.37 10.55
N LYS A 262 -14.40 -2.05 9.27
CA LYS A 262 -14.18 -3.04 8.18
C LYS A 262 -12.73 -3.50 8.15
N ALA A 263 -11.78 -2.58 8.27
CA ALA A 263 -10.35 -2.87 8.28
C ALA A 263 -9.94 -3.65 9.55
N LEU A 264 -10.48 -3.29 10.71
CA LEU A 264 -10.25 -4.02 11.97
C LEU A 264 -10.78 -5.46 11.87
N ASN A 265 -12.01 -5.64 11.43
CA ASN A 265 -12.62 -6.96 11.26
C ASN A 265 -11.83 -7.84 10.28
N TYR A 266 -11.32 -7.27 9.19
CA TYR A 266 -10.44 -7.99 8.27
C TYR A 266 -9.12 -8.40 8.95
N THR A 267 -8.50 -7.51 9.73
CA THR A 267 -7.28 -7.80 10.48
C THR A 267 -7.48 -8.91 11.52
N ILE A 268 -8.63 -8.92 12.21
CA ILE A 268 -9.01 -9.98 13.16
C ILE A 268 -9.17 -11.32 12.43
N LYS A 269 -9.91 -11.35 11.30
CA LYS A 269 -10.05 -12.56 10.48
C LYS A 269 -8.69 -13.09 10.02
N LEU A 270 -7.80 -12.19 9.60
CA LEU A 270 -6.44 -12.54 9.18
C LEU A 270 -5.64 -13.13 10.35
N ARG A 271 -5.70 -12.53 11.54
CA ARG A 271 -5.07 -13.04 12.77
C ARG A 271 -5.60 -14.43 13.13
N THR A 272 -6.91 -14.61 13.10
CA THR A 272 -7.54 -15.91 13.40
C THR A 272 -7.09 -16.99 12.41
N ALA A 273 -7.00 -16.65 11.13
CA ALA A 273 -6.63 -17.61 10.08
C ALA A 273 -5.14 -17.98 10.08
N LEU A 274 -4.26 -17.04 10.45
CA LEU A 274 -2.81 -17.21 10.40
C LEU A 274 -2.20 -17.66 11.74
N GLY A 275 -2.93 -17.50 12.86
CA GLY A 275 -2.41 -17.80 14.19
C GLY A 275 -1.60 -16.66 14.82
N PRO A 276 -1.17 -16.82 16.10
CA PRO A 276 -0.55 -15.74 16.89
C PRO A 276 0.86 -15.37 16.43
N ASP A 277 1.62 -16.32 15.88
CA ASP A 277 3.05 -16.17 15.61
C ASP A 277 3.33 -15.45 14.27
N VAL A 278 2.35 -15.44 13.36
CA VAL A 278 2.53 -14.79 12.05
C VAL A 278 2.48 -13.27 12.20
N ILE A 279 3.47 -12.60 11.64
CA ILE A 279 3.60 -11.15 11.72
C ILE A 279 2.51 -10.45 10.88
N ILE A 280 1.74 -9.56 11.53
CA ILE A 280 0.71 -8.76 10.87
C ILE A 280 0.97 -7.28 11.14
N ILE A 281 0.92 -6.45 10.08
CA ILE A 281 0.85 -4.99 10.12
C ILE A 281 -0.61 -4.61 9.84
N GLY A 282 -1.27 -3.97 10.82
CA GLY A 282 -2.66 -3.54 10.72
C GLY A 282 -2.78 -2.14 10.11
N SER A 283 -3.46 -1.99 8.99
CA SER A 283 -3.69 -0.70 8.32
C SER A 283 -5.17 -0.42 8.06
N GLY A 284 -5.50 0.84 7.77
CA GLY A 284 -6.83 1.31 7.42
C GLY A 284 -7.66 1.80 8.61
N GLY A 285 -8.10 3.05 8.55
CA GLY A 285 -9.05 3.65 9.49
C GLY A 285 -8.49 4.10 10.84
N VAL A 286 -7.19 4.01 11.07
CA VAL A 286 -6.55 4.51 12.29
C VAL A 286 -6.41 6.03 12.23
N SER A 287 -7.00 6.74 13.18
CA SER A 287 -7.04 8.21 13.24
C SER A 287 -6.81 8.80 14.62
N THR A 288 -6.83 7.98 15.67
CA THR A 288 -6.54 8.37 17.06
C THR A 288 -5.63 7.34 17.73
N VAL A 289 -5.14 7.67 18.94
CA VAL A 289 -4.36 6.74 19.76
C VAL A 289 -5.21 5.53 20.16
N GLU A 290 -6.49 5.73 20.48
CA GLU A 290 -7.42 4.67 20.83
C GLU A 290 -7.63 3.69 19.67
N ASP A 291 -7.81 4.20 18.42
CA ASP A 291 -7.88 3.36 17.22
C ASP A 291 -6.61 2.52 17.06
N ALA A 292 -5.46 3.12 17.31
CA ALA A 292 -4.18 2.46 17.22
C ALA A 292 -4.01 1.38 18.31
N MET A 293 -4.44 1.68 19.54
CA MET A 293 -4.45 0.71 20.66
C MET A 293 -5.34 -0.50 20.34
N GLU A 294 -6.55 -0.26 19.85
CA GLU A 294 -7.48 -1.30 19.45
C GLU A 294 -6.87 -2.19 18.33
N ARG A 295 -6.25 -1.57 17.32
CA ARG A 295 -5.54 -2.28 16.25
C ARG A 295 -4.38 -3.11 16.77
N ALA A 296 -3.63 -2.60 17.74
CA ALA A 296 -2.49 -3.26 18.35
C ALA A 296 -2.86 -4.58 19.08
N LEU A 297 -4.13 -4.82 19.43
CA LEU A 297 -4.55 -6.08 20.04
C LEU A 297 -4.43 -7.28 19.05
N CYS A 298 -4.54 -7.04 17.75
CA CYS A 298 -4.53 -8.09 16.74
C CYS A 298 -3.36 -8.03 15.76
N CYS A 299 -2.42 -7.07 15.90
CA CYS A 299 -1.25 -6.95 15.01
C CYS A 299 0.04 -6.60 15.76
N HIS A 300 1.18 -6.72 15.08
CA HIS A 300 2.52 -6.47 15.61
C HIS A 300 2.97 -5.01 15.38
N ALA A 301 2.48 -4.39 14.30
CA ALA A 301 2.70 -2.99 13.99
C ALA A 301 1.45 -2.39 13.36
N ILE A 302 1.33 -1.06 13.43
CA ILE A 302 0.18 -0.29 12.96
C ILE A 302 0.64 0.59 11.80
N ALA A 303 -0.04 0.51 10.65
CA ALA A 303 0.29 1.36 9.53
C ALA A 303 -0.64 2.56 9.41
N LEU A 304 -0.04 3.76 9.35
CA LEU A 304 -0.70 5.04 9.11
C LEU A 304 -0.51 5.43 7.64
N GLY A 305 -1.62 5.63 6.93
CA GLY A 305 -1.61 6.11 5.56
C GLY A 305 -2.06 7.57 5.49
N ILE A 306 -3.35 7.79 5.20
CA ILE A 306 -3.90 9.13 4.96
C ILE A 306 -3.73 10.10 6.13
N LEU A 307 -3.73 9.61 7.37
CA LEU A 307 -3.58 10.45 8.56
C LEU A 307 -2.28 11.25 8.53
N VAL A 308 -1.21 10.67 8.01
CA VAL A 308 0.10 11.34 7.87
C VAL A 308 0.00 12.63 7.06
N ASN A 309 -0.89 12.64 6.05
CA ASN A 309 -1.12 13.79 5.18
C ASN A 309 -2.22 14.72 5.70
N SER A 310 -3.32 14.15 6.22
CA SER A 310 -4.49 14.92 6.62
C SER A 310 -4.34 15.55 8.01
N ASN A 311 -3.59 14.92 8.91
CA ASN A 311 -3.33 15.42 10.25
C ASN A 311 -2.02 14.87 10.84
N THR A 312 -0.90 15.49 10.47
CA THR A 312 0.45 15.10 10.89
C THR A 312 0.64 15.14 12.41
N ASP A 313 -0.05 16.06 13.12
CA ASP A 313 0.06 16.16 14.58
C ASP A 313 -0.51 14.91 15.26
N LYS A 314 -1.70 14.46 14.84
CA LYS A 314 -2.29 13.21 15.33
C LYS A 314 -1.44 11.99 14.96
N ALA A 315 -0.85 11.98 13.77
CA ALA A 315 0.07 10.91 13.40
C ALA A 315 1.28 10.87 14.32
N ASN A 316 1.89 12.01 14.63
CA ASN A 316 3.01 12.12 15.57
C ASN A 316 2.59 11.75 17.02
N GLU A 317 1.39 12.08 17.44
CA GLU A 317 0.84 11.68 18.75
C GLU A 317 0.80 10.13 18.86
N ILE A 318 0.28 9.46 17.83
CA ILE A 318 0.26 7.98 17.77
C ILE A 318 1.69 7.42 17.78
N ILE A 319 2.61 7.97 16.98
CA ILE A 319 4.01 7.52 16.95
C ILE A 319 4.64 7.65 18.33
N LYS A 320 4.49 8.81 18.98
CA LYS A 320 5.02 9.07 20.33
C LYS A 320 4.46 8.14 21.38
N TYR A 321 3.18 7.78 21.27
CA TYR A 321 2.53 6.86 22.22
C TYR A 321 3.14 5.45 22.20
N PHE A 322 3.57 4.98 21.01
CA PHE A 322 4.15 3.65 20.83
C PHE A 322 5.69 3.62 20.83
N ALA A 323 6.37 4.79 20.78
CA ALA A 323 7.83 4.89 20.88
C ALA A 323 8.28 4.66 22.34
#